data_2771acdd9026555681b7bee2e6914028
#
_entry.id   2771acdd9026555681b7bee2e6914028
#
_cell.length_a   1.000
_cell.length_b   1.000
_cell.length_c   1.000
_cell.angle_alpha   90.00
_cell.angle_beta   90.00
_cell.angle_gamma   90.00
#
_symmetry.space_group_name_H-M   'P 1'
#
loop_
_entity.id
_entity.type
_entity.pdbx_description
1 polymer ?
#
loop_
_entity_poly.entity_id
_entity_poly.type
_entity_poly.pdbx_seq_one_letter_code
_entity_poly.pdbx_strand_id
1 'polypeptide(L)'
;MTEKKKLFVLCVALFCFMAVSAQQRMSVSSPDGKLRFSLKVTSESVSYDIDYRKQPLITNSLLGFSFDSGEFGRNLKAGKVQRKKIDETYKLIVGKTSSVRSRCNEMTVPMQERSDSGRLINLVVRAFDDGIAFRYEFPEQKAWDSYVMYDERTQFNLQGNPMALLMYLPGYVNTHEGVYSHVRYDKVARKRLIEMPATFEFDNGVAVAITEAAIRDYAGMYLVKEKGGLV
;
A
#
# COMPACT_ATOMS: atom_id res chain seq x y z
N MET A 1 -9.63 49.54 -28.00
CA MET A 1 -9.91 48.15 -27.62
C MET A 1 -10.85 48.23 -26.44
N THR A 2 -12.12 47.88 -26.63
CA THR A 2 -13.18 48.12 -25.65
C THR A 2 -12.98 47.24 -24.38
N GLU A 3 -13.34 47.77 -23.22
CA GLU A 3 -13.25 47.13 -21.89
C GLU A 3 -13.77 45.69 -21.90
N LYS A 4 -14.83 45.39 -22.65
CA LYS A 4 -15.39 44.04 -22.82
C LYS A 4 -14.42 43.04 -23.47
N LYS A 5 -13.53 43.49 -24.37
CA LYS A 5 -12.50 42.63 -24.98
C LYS A 5 -11.36 42.34 -23.99
N LYS A 6 -11.02 43.30 -23.11
CA LYS A 6 -10.02 43.10 -22.05
C LYS A 6 -10.51 42.10 -21.00
N LEU A 7 -11.80 42.17 -20.62
CA LEU A 7 -12.41 41.26 -19.65
C LEU A 7 -12.51 39.83 -20.23
N PHE A 8 -12.84 39.68 -21.51
CA PHE A 8 -12.90 38.38 -22.18
C PHE A 8 -11.52 37.71 -22.29
N VAL A 9 -10.48 38.45 -22.60
CA VAL A 9 -9.09 37.97 -22.65
C VAL A 9 -8.60 37.60 -21.26
N LEU A 10 -8.98 38.33 -20.20
CA LEU A 10 -8.64 37.99 -18.81
C LEU A 10 -9.34 36.72 -18.33
N CYS A 11 -10.60 36.52 -18.70
CA CYS A 11 -11.34 35.28 -18.36
C CYS A 11 -10.77 34.06 -19.10
N VAL A 12 -10.36 34.16 -20.36
CA VAL A 12 -9.73 33.08 -21.12
C VAL A 12 -8.35 32.74 -20.55
N ALA A 13 -7.57 33.77 -20.13
CA ALA A 13 -6.28 33.54 -19.48
C ALA A 13 -6.39 32.85 -18.09
N LEU A 14 -7.44 33.16 -17.31
CA LEU A 14 -7.70 32.48 -16.03
C LEU A 14 -8.13 31.04 -16.21
N PHE A 15 -8.77 30.67 -17.33
CA PHE A 15 -9.19 29.29 -17.61
C PHE A 15 -8.04 28.37 -18.05
N CYS A 16 -6.93 28.92 -18.53
CA CYS A 16 -5.76 28.17 -18.98
C CYS A 16 -4.81 27.72 -17.85
N PHE A 17 -5.02 28.13 -16.59
CA PHE A 17 -4.11 27.84 -15.48
C PHE A 17 -4.63 26.77 -14.49
N MET A 18 -5.76 26.15 -14.74
CA MET A 18 -6.09 24.91 -14.01
C MET A 18 -5.44 23.73 -14.71
N ALA A 19 -4.14 23.56 -14.54
CA ALA A 19 -3.50 22.27 -14.71
C ALA A 19 -4.07 21.34 -13.64
N VAL A 20 -5.21 20.70 -13.95
CA VAL A 20 -5.77 19.62 -13.16
C VAL A 20 -4.73 18.51 -13.18
N SER A 21 -3.94 18.42 -12.12
CA SER A 21 -3.07 17.27 -11.89
C SER A 21 -3.98 16.03 -11.94
N ALA A 22 -3.90 15.29 -13.03
CA ALA A 22 -4.80 14.17 -13.29
C ALA A 22 -4.52 13.08 -12.25
N GLN A 23 -5.33 13.08 -11.20
CA GLN A 23 -5.31 12.03 -10.20
C GLN A 23 -5.84 10.73 -10.82
N GLN A 24 -4.97 9.74 -10.94
CA GLN A 24 -5.37 8.40 -11.37
C GLN A 24 -5.78 7.56 -10.16
N ARG A 25 -7.03 7.10 -10.14
CA ARG A 25 -7.55 6.23 -9.09
C ARG A 25 -7.94 4.87 -9.68
N MET A 26 -7.41 3.79 -9.13
CA MET A 26 -7.68 2.42 -9.52
C MET A 26 -8.11 1.62 -8.29
N SER A 27 -8.98 0.64 -8.45
CA SER A 27 -9.41 -0.18 -7.32
C SER A 27 -9.66 -1.62 -7.71
N VAL A 28 -9.54 -2.54 -6.74
CA VAL A 28 -9.92 -3.94 -6.81
C VAL A 28 -10.73 -4.29 -5.57
N SER A 29 -11.79 -5.08 -5.73
CA SER A 29 -12.61 -5.57 -4.61
C SER A 29 -12.53 -7.08 -4.52
N SER A 30 -12.76 -7.61 -3.32
CA SER A 30 -12.93 -9.05 -3.08
C SER A 30 -14.04 -9.64 -3.94
N PRO A 31 -14.06 -10.97 -4.16
CA PRO A 31 -15.14 -11.62 -4.90
C PRO A 31 -16.52 -11.39 -4.30
N ASP A 32 -16.66 -11.27 -2.98
CA ASP A 32 -17.91 -10.96 -2.26
C ASP A 32 -18.21 -9.44 -2.20
N GLY A 33 -17.29 -8.60 -2.68
CA GLY A 33 -17.43 -7.14 -2.74
C GLY A 33 -17.29 -6.39 -1.42
N LYS A 34 -16.99 -7.07 -0.29
CA LYS A 34 -16.91 -6.44 1.02
C LYS A 34 -15.60 -5.71 1.27
N LEU A 35 -14.47 -6.30 0.84
CA LEU A 35 -13.15 -5.67 0.91
C LEU A 35 -12.85 -4.95 -0.39
N ARG A 36 -12.25 -3.75 -0.27
CA ARG A 36 -11.85 -2.95 -1.41
C ARG A 36 -10.49 -2.30 -1.13
N PHE A 37 -9.56 -2.49 -2.05
CA PHE A 37 -8.32 -1.75 -2.13
C PHE A 37 -8.45 -0.67 -3.21
N SER A 38 -8.04 0.56 -2.90
CA SER A 38 -8.04 1.69 -3.85
C SER A 38 -6.65 2.31 -3.89
N LEU A 39 -6.03 2.35 -5.06
CA LEU A 39 -4.76 3.01 -5.32
C LEU A 39 -4.98 4.39 -5.91
N LYS A 40 -4.20 5.35 -5.45
CA LYS A 40 -4.20 6.74 -5.90
C LYS A 40 -2.78 7.12 -6.31
N VAL A 41 -2.61 7.47 -7.56
CA VAL A 41 -1.33 7.93 -8.12
C VAL A 41 -1.47 9.40 -8.51
N THR A 42 -0.62 10.25 -7.94
CA THR A 42 -0.53 11.67 -8.22
C THR A 42 0.91 12.05 -8.57
N SER A 43 1.14 13.29 -8.94
CA SER A 43 2.51 13.82 -9.08
C SER A 43 3.29 13.83 -7.76
N GLU A 44 2.58 13.97 -6.63
CA GLU A 44 3.18 14.16 -5.31
C GLU A 44 3.45 12.84 -4.58
N SER A 45 2.59 11.82 -4.82
CA SER A 45 2.64 10.58 -4.05
C SER A 45 1.89 9.44 -4.70
N VAL A 46 2.20 8.23 -4.25
CA VAL A 46 1.37 7.04 -4.40
C VAL A 46 0.84 6.67 -3.04
N SER A 47 -0.48 6.50 -2.93
CA SER A 47 -1.13 6.11 -1.68
C SER A 47 -2.26 5.14 -1.92
N TYR A 48 -2.65 4.42 -0.88
CA TYR A 48 -3.75 3.49 -0.95
C TYR A 48 -4.71 3.62 0.25
N ASP A 49 -5.93 3.15 -0.01
CA ASP A 49 -6.98 3.01 1.00
C ASP A 49 -7.48 1.56 1.01
N ILE A 50 -7.90 1.05 2.16
CA ILE A 50 -8.60 -0.23 2.31
C ILE A 50 -9.89 0.01 3.06
N ASP A 51 -11.00 -0.39 2.42
CA ASP A 51 -12.34 -0.32 3.01
C ASP A 51 -12.89 -1.74 3.24
N TYR A 52 -13.58 -1.94 4.35
CA TYR A 52 -14.41 -3.12 4.61
C TYR A 52 -15.86 -2.70 4.77
N ARG A 53 -16.76 -3.25 3.93
CA ARG A 53 -18.20 -2.88 3.90
C ARG A 53 -18.42 -1.36 3.81
N LYS A 54 -17.59 -0.68 3.00
CA LYS A 54 -17.58 0.78 2.82
C LYS A 54 -17.12 1.58 4.04
N GLN A 55 -16.65 0.93 5.10
CA GLN A 55 -16.01 1.58 6.23
C GLN A 55 -14.50 1.58 6.05
N PRO A 56 -13.84 2.73 6.19
CA PRO A 56 -12.39 2.81 6.03
C PRO A 56 -11.67 2.12 7.19
N LEU A 57 -10.74 1.23 6.87
CA LEU A 57 -9.83 0.59 7.82
C LEU A 57 -8.44 1.20 7.76
N ILE A 58 -7.94 1.42 6.55
CA ILE A 58 -6.64 2.02 6.25
C ILE A 58 -6.88 3.12 5.23
N THR A 59 -6.30 4.31 5.44
CA THR A 59 -6.49 5.44 4.53
C THR A 59 -5.21 6.21 4.28
N ASN A 60 -5.09 6.70 3.05
CA ASN A 60 -4.00 7.56 2.61
C ASN A 60 -2.61 7.05 3.03
N SER A 61 -2.43 5.73 2.98
CA SER A 61 -1.17 5.06 3.31
C SER A 61 -0.22 5.15 2.12
N LEU A 62 0.96 5.72 2.34
CA LEU A 62 1.93 5.94 1.28
C LEU A 62 2.63 4.63 0.89
N LEU A 63 3.00 4.54 -0.38
CA LEU A 63 3.88 3.53 -0.94
C LEU A 63 5.13 4.21 -1.50
N GLY A 64 6.30 3.63 -1.22
CA GLY A 64 7.55 4.19 -1.71
C GLY A 64 8.76 3.38 -1.31
N PHE A 65 9.90 3.73 -1.89
CA PHE A 65 11.19 3.11 -1.63
C PHE A 65 12.30 4.15 -1.58
N SER A 66 13.36 3.83 -0.86
CA SER A 66 14.64 4.52 -0.91
C SER A 66 15.68 3.60 -1.55
N PHE A 67 16.26 4.02 -2.65
CA PHE A 67 17.32 3.32 -3.38
C PHE A 67 18.61 4.13 -3.40
N ASP A 68 19.71 3.49 -3.77
CA ASP A 68 20.97 4.16 -4.10
C ASP A 68 20.81 5.19 -5.23
N SER A 69 19.90 4.93 -6.17
CA SER A 69 19.53 5.83 -7.27
C SER A 69 18.45 6.87 -6.90
N GLY A 70 18.12 7.02 -5.62
CA GLY A 70 17.14 7.99 -5.09
C GLY A 70 15.78 7.40 -4.79
N GLU A 71 14.88 8.25 -4.29
CA GLU A 71 13.54 7.89 -3.84
C GLU A 71 12.64 7.46 -5.01
N PHE A 72 11.75 6.48 -4.76
CA PHE A 72 10.64 6.09 -5.64
C PHE A 72 9.32 6.25 -4.90
N GLY A 73 8.30 6.82 -5.53
CA GLY A 73 6.99 7.08 -4.92
C GLY A 73 6.41 8.46 -5.23
N ARG A 74 7.18 9.29 -5.96
CA ARG A 74 6.76 10.61 -6.45
C ARG A 74 6.95 10.73 -7.95
N ASN A 75 6.24 11.67 -8.55
CA ASN A 75 6.30 11.95 -10.00
C ASN A 75 6.08 10.70 -10.86
N LEU A 76 5.12 9.86 -10.43
CA LEU A 76 4.78 8.63 -11.12
C LEU A 76 3.57 8.82 -12.05
N LYS A 77 3.48 7.94 -13.03
CA LYS A 77 2.27 7.67 -13.83
C LYS A 77 1.91 6.21 -13.68
N ALA A 78 0.62 5.92 -13.59
CA ALA A 78 0.14 4.55 -13.70
C ALA A 78 0.05 4.17 -15.19
N GLY A 79 0.55 2.99 -15.51
CA GLY A 79 0.40 2.37 -16.83
C GLY A 79 -0.96 1.70 -17.00
N LYS A 80 -1.08 0.87 -18.03
CA LYS A 80 -2.31 0.10 -18.31
C LYS A 80 -2.53 -0.94 -17.21
N VAL A 81 -3.63 -0.78 -16.46
CA VAL A 81 -4.03 -1.69 -15.39
C VAL A 81 -4.45 -3.03 -15.97
N GLN A 82 -3.88 -4.12 -15.45
CA GLN A 82 -4.30 -5.48 -15.76
C GLN A 82 -5.17 -6.01 -14.63
N ARG A 83 -6.14 -6.87 -14.95
CA ARG A 83 -7.05 -7.48 -13.99
C ARG A 83 -7.22 -8.96 -14.28
N LYS A 84 -7.26 -9.77 -13.23
CA LYS A 84 -7.44 -11.21 -13.31
C LYS A 84 -8.35 -11.68 -12.19
N LYS A 85 -9.18 -12.68 -12.47
CA LYS A 85 -9.88 -13.46 -11.44
C LYS A 85 -9.13 -14.77 -11.24
N ILE A 86 -8.85 -15.10 -10.00
CA ILE A 86 -8.17 -16.32 -9.60
C ILE A 86 -9.16 -17.15 -8.78
N ASP A 87 -9.29 -18.42 -9.14
CA ASP A 87 -10.09 -19.42 -8.41
C ASP A 87 -9.41 -20.77 -8.63
N GLU A 88 -8.57 -21.15 -7.71
CA GLU A 88 -7.74 -22.34 -7.78
C GLU A 88 -7.81 -23.13 -6.48
N THR A 89 -7.63 -24.44 -6.57
CA THR A 89 -7.57 -25.32 -5.40
C THR A 89 -6.25 -26.07 -5.41
N TYR A 90 -5.57 -26.06 -4.28
CA TYR A 90 -4.32 -26.80 -4.10
C TYR A 90 -4.32 -27.57 -2.78
N LYS A 91 -3.45 -28.59 -2.71
CA LYS A 91 -3.27 -29.42 -1.51
C LYS A 91 -2.08 -28.92 -0.70
N LEU A 92 -2.25 -28.90 0.61
CA LEU A 92 -1.16 -28.68 1.57
C LEU A 92 -0.66 -30.02 2.09
N ILE A 93 0.66 -30.13 2.19
CA ILE A 93 1.32 -31.34 2.71
C ILE A 93 1.23 -31.38 4.24
N VAL A 94 1.23 -30.22 4.89
CA VAL A 94 1.20 -30.04 6.34
C VAL A 94 0.19 -28.97 6.72
N GLY A 95 -0.24 -28.98 7.98
CA GLY A 95 -1.18 -27.99 8.53
C GLY A 95 -2.55 -28.58 8.87
N LYS A 96 -3.45 -27.73 9.34
CA LYS A 96 -4.81 -28.13 9.75
C LYS A 96 -5.76 -28.39 8.58
N THR A 97 -5.44 -27.86 7.40
CA THR A 97 -6.27 -27.96 6.19
C THR A 97 -5.48 -28.66 5.11
N SER A 98 -6.01 -29.74 4.55
CA SER A 98 -5.37 -30.51 3.49
C SER A 98 -5.65 -29.97 2.07
N SER A 99 -6.74 -29.23 1.89
CA SER A 99 -7.13 -28.64 0.61
C SER A 99 -7.57 -27.19 0.80
N VAL A 100 -6.98 -26.28 0.07
CA VAL A 100 -7.26 -24.84 0.12
C VAL A 100 -7.79 -24.37 -1.21
N ARG A 101 -8.94 -23.70 -1.21
CA ARG A 101 -9.43 -22.94 -2.37
C ARG A 101 -8.98 -21.49 -2.23
N SER A 102 -8.15 -21.04 -3.16
CA SER A 102 -7.71 -19.65 -3.26
C SER A 102 -8.56 -18.93 -4.30
N ARG A 103 -9.41 -18.00 -3.85
CA ARG A 103 -10.29 -17.22 -4.71
C ARG A 103 -10.12 -15.73 -4.44
N CYS A 104 -9.65 -14.99 -5.44
CA CYS A 104 -9.46 -13.55 -5.33
C CYS A 104 -9.61 -12.83 -6.68
N ASN A 105 -9.75 -11.51 -6.61
CA ASN A 105 -9.56 -10.63 -7.75
C ASN A 105 -8.17 -9.98 -7.66
N GLU A 106 -7.41 -10.04 -8.74
CA GLU A 106 -6.08 -9.45 -8.84
C GLU A 106 -6.09 -8.21 -9.72
N MET A 107 -5.33 -7.21 -9.32
CA MET A 107 -5.06 -5.99 -10.07
C MET A 107 -3.56 -5.74 -10.10
N THR A 108 -2.98 -5.60 -11.30
CA THR A 108 -1.60 -5.19 -11.49
C THR A 108 -1.56 -3.78 -12.06
N VAL A 109 -0.84 -2.90 -11.38
CA VAL A 109 -0.67 -1.50 -11.76
C VAL A 109 0.81 -1.22 -12.00
N PRO A 110 1.24 -1.03 -13.26
CA PRO A 110 2.57 -0.52 -13.54
C PRO A 110 2.69 0.93 -13.05
N MET A 111 3.69 1.21 -12.21
CA MET A 111 4.01 2.54 -11.71
C MET A 111 5.36 2.96 -12.29
N GLN A 112 5.35 3.96 -13.15
CA GLN A 112 6.56 4.44 -13.85
C GLN A 112 6.83 5.90 -13.52
N GLU A 113 8.09 6.22 -13.27
CA GLU A 113 8.53 7.61 -13.15
C GLU A 113 8.34 8.38 -14.47
N ARG A 114 7.97 9.66 -14.35
CA ARG A 114 7.76 10.56 -15.50
C ARG A 114 9.08 11.16 -15.99
N SER A 115 10.02 10.31 -16.38
CA SER A 115 11.30 10.67 -16.97
C SER A 115 11.58 9.77 -18.16
N ASP A 116 12.48 10.15 -19.06
CA ASP A 116 12.81 9.36 -20.26
C ASP A 116 13.43 7.99 -19.92
N SER A 117 14.12 7.90 -18.77
CA SER A 117 14.69 6.67 -18.21
C SER A 117 14.00 6.26 -16.91
N GLY A 118 12.71 6.58 -16.78
CA GLY A 118 11.98 6.38 -15.53
C GLY A 118 11.88 4.93 -15.12
N ARG A 119 12.21 4.66 -13.84
CA ARG A 119 12.11 3.34 -13.23
C ARG A 119 10.66 2.86 -13.22
N LEU A 120 10.48 1.57 -13.45
CA LEU A 120 9.18 0.91 -13.46
C LEU A 120 9.14 -0.14 -12.34
N ILE A 121 8.12 -0.05 -11.48
CA ILE A 121 7.77 -1.07 -10.48
C ILE A 121 6.29 -1.39 -10.64
N ASN A 122 5.93 -2.66 -10.65
CA ASN A 122 4.53 -3.08 -10.65
C ASN A 122 4.03 -3.26 -9.23
N LEU A 123 2.85 -2.73 -8.92
CA LEU A 123 2.10 -3.10 -7.72
C LEU A 123 1.07 -4.16 -8.11
N VAL A 124 1.19 -5.36 -7.54
CA VAL A 124 0.23 -6.45 -7.71
C VAL A 124 -0.59 -6.56 -6.43
N VAL A 125 -1.89 -6.42 -6.55
CA VAL A 125 -2.84 -6.46 -5.43
C VAL A 125 -3.83 -7.60 -5.63
N ARG A 126 -4.01 -8.43 -4.62
CA ARG A 126 -5.02 -9.48 -4.54
C ARG A 126 -6.03 -9.16 -3.45
N ALA A 127 -7.29 -9.10 -3.82
CA ALA A 127 -8.39 -8.93 -2.89
C ALA A 127 -9.11 -10.26 -2.70
N PHE A 128 -8.95 -10.86 -1.53
CA PHE A 128 -9.66 -12.06 -1.05
C PHE A 128 -10.90 -11.65 -0.25
N ASP A 129 -11.80 -12.59 0.06
CA ASP A 129 -12.99 -12.29 0.86
C ASP A 129 -12.66 -11.99 2.34
N ASP A 130 -11.48 -12.41 2.79
CA ASP A 130 -10.96 -12.27 4.16
C ASP A 130 -9.69 -11.41 4.29
N GLY A 131 -9.15 -10.89 3.18
CA GLY A 131 -7.93 -10.08 3.24
C GLY A 131 -7.51 -9.41 1.94
N ILE A 132 -6.61 -8.45 2.08
CA ILE A 132 -5.90 -7.82 0.96
C ILE A 132 -4.44 -8.21 1.07
N ALA A 133 -3.88 -8.73 -0.01
CA ALA A 133 -2.44 -8.94 -0.15
C ALA A 133 -1.91 -8.09 -1.30
N PHE A 134 -0.73 -7.52 -1.15
CA PHE A 134 -0.05 -6.86 -2.25
C PHE A 134 1.45 -7.14 -2.21
N ARG A 135 2.08 -7.03 -3.36
CA ARG A 135 3.52 -7.13 -3.53
C ARG A 135 4.00 -6.18 -4.61
N TYR A 136 5.28 -5.90 -4.57
CA TYR A 136 5.96 -5.21 -5.65
C TYR A 136 6.67 -6.21 -6.56
N GLU A 137 6.63 -5.95 -7.86
CA GLU A 137 7.39 -6.69 -8.85
C GLU A 137 8.33 -5.71 -9.56
N PHE A 138 9.59 -6.09 -9.67
CA PHE A 138 10.64 -5.32 -10.32
C PHE A 138 10.91 -5.97 -11.68
N PRO A 139 10.26 -5.51 -12.76
CA PRO A 139 10.44 -6.10 -14.07
C PRO A 139 11.83 -5.77 -14.61
N GLU A 140 12.40 -6.67 -15.43
CA GLU A 140 13.61 -6.39 -16.18
C GLU A 140 13.43 -5.15 -17.05
N GLN A 141 14.37 -4.21 -16.97
CA GLN A 141 14.34 -2.96 -17.70
C GLN A 141 15.74 -2.44 -17.98
N LYS A 142 15.97 -1.95 -19.21
CA LYS A 142 17.32 -1.58 -19.68
C LYS A 142 17.95 -0.41 -18.91
N ALA A 143 17.14 0.49 -18.41
CA ALA A 143 17.61 1.69 -17.71
C ALA A 143 17.88 1.47 -16.20
N TRP A 144 17.54 0.29 -15.68
CA TRP A 144 17.66 -0.02 -14.26
C TRP A 144 17.78 -1.54 -14.08
N ASP A 145 18.97 -2.07 -14.32
CA ASP A 145 19.29 -3.51 -14.30
C ASP A 145 19.83 -3.98 -12.94
N SER A 146 20.32 -3.04 -12.13
CA SER A 146 20.81 -3.28 -10.78
C SER A 146 20.45 -2.13 -9.84
N TYR A 147 20.24 -2.42 -8.56
CA TYR A 147 19.90 -1.42 -7.55
C TYR A 147 20.23 -1.92 -6.15
N VAL A 148 20.47 -0.98 -5.24
CA VAL A 148 20.52 -1.24 -3.81
C VAL A 148 19.34 -0.54 -3.16
N MET A 149 18.48 -1.32 -2.53
CA MET A 149 17.36 -0.78 -1.77
C MET A 149 17.76 -0.59 -0.32
N TYR A 150 17.59 0.63 0.17
CA TYR A 150 17.91 0.99 1.55
C TYR A 150 16.69 0.85 2.46
N ASP A 151 15.49 1.13 1.93
CA ASP A 151 14.28 1.16 2.75
C ASP A 151 13.01 0.97 1.90
N GLU A 152 12.06 0.21 2.42
CA GLU A 152 10.69 0.14 1.93
C GLU A 152 9.79 0.98 2.84
N ARG A 153 9.14 2.00 2.29
CA ARG A 153 8.31 2.96 3.04
C ARG A 153 6.82 2.70 2.87
N THR A 154 6.44 1.44 2.92
CA THR A 154 5.03 1.04 2.89
C THR A 154 4.36 1.41 4.22
N GLN A 155 3.37 2.31 4.17
CA GLN A 155 2.64 2.76 5.35
C GLN A 155 1.34 2.00 5.55
N PHE A 156 0.91 1.93 6.81
CA PHE A 156 -0.39 1.39 7.24
C PHE A 156 -1.04 2.40 8.20
N ASN A 157 -1.81 3.35 7.65
CA ASN A 157 -2.47 4.41 8.43
C ASN A 157 -3.87 3.94 8.84
N LEU A 158 -3.94 3.26 9.98
CA LEU A 158 -5.18 2.74 10.54
C LEU A 158 -6.14 3.88 10.91
N GLN A 159 -7.42 3.69 10.63
CA GLN A 159 -8.45 4.63 10.99
C GLN A 159 -8.92 4.43 12.43
N GLY A 160 -9.35 5.54 13.07
CA GLY A 160 -9.80 5.51 14.45
C GLY A 160 -8.68 5.23 15.46
N ASN A 161 -9.07 4.59 16.58
CA ASN A 161 -8.14 4.25 17.66
C ASN A 161 -8.36 2.80 18.13
N PRO A 162 -8.11 1.78 17.27
CA PRO A 162 -8.33 0.38 17.61
C PRO A 162 -7.44 -0.05 18.79
N MET A 163 -7.82 -1.14 19.45
CA MET A 163 -6.93 -1.85 20.37
C MET A 163 -5.85 -2.57 19.57
N ALA A 164 -4.60 -2.32 19.89
CA ALA A 164 -3.43 -2.92 19.26
C ALA A 164 -2.86 -4.01 20.15
N LEU A 165 -2.74 -5.22 19.59
CA LEU A 165 -2.07 -6.35 20.20
C LEU A 165 -0.73 -6.55 19.48
N LEU A 166 0.37 -6.15 20.13
CA LEU A 166 1.68 -6.00 19.53
C LEU A 166 2.78 -6.58 20.41
N MET A 167 3.75 -7.25 19.80
CA MET A 167 5.01 -7.60 20.43
C MET A 167 6.10 -6.62 19.99
N TYR A 168 6.80 -6.03 20.95
CA TYR A 168 7.93 -5.14 20.67
C TYR A 168 9.25 -5.90 20.75
N LEU A 169 10.12 -5.64 19.80
CA LEU A 169 11.44 -6.23 19.74
C LEU A 169 12.52 -5.26 20.24
N PRO A 170 13.58 -5.77 20.89
CA PRO A 170 14.72 -4.96 21.34
C PRO A 170 15.64 -4.52 20.19
N GLY A 171 15.58 -5.19 19.05
CA GLY A 171 16.38 -4.96 17.85
C GLY A 171 16.11 -6.02 16.79
N TYR A 172 16.79 -5.93 15.64
CA TYR A 172 16.61 -6.88 14.52
C TYR A 172 17.17 -8.27 14.81
N VAL A 173 18.13 -8.39 15.71
CA VAL A 173 18.69 -9.68 16.14
C VAL A 173 18.19 -9.98 17.53
N ASN A 174 17.26 -10.94 17.63
CA ASN A 174 16.62 -11.33 18.87
C ASN A 174 16.00 -12.75 18.73
N THR A 175 15.41 -13.26 19.80
CA THR A 175 14.80 -14.61 19.83
C THR A 175 13.38 -14.66 19.29
N HIS A 176 12.79 -13.51 18.92
CA HIS A 176 11.38 -13.38 18.54
C HIS A 176 10.39 -13.89 19.60
N GLU A 177 10.79 -13.75 20.86
CA GLU A 177 9.99 -14.12 22.01
C GLU A 177 9.76 -12.91 22.91
N GLY A 178 8.54 -12.72 23.37
CA GLY A 178 8.21 -11.57 24.21
C GLY A 178 6.76 -11.56 24.64
N VAL A 179 6.45 -10.58 25.51
CA VAL A 179 5.08 -10.35 25.99
C VAL A 179 4.38 -9.38 25.06
N TYR A 180 3.17 -9.72 24.66
CA TYR A 180 2.32 -8.85 23.87
C TYR A 180 1.78 -7.69 24.71
N SER A 181 1.88 -6.51 24.16
CA SER A 181 1.25 -5.29 24.68
C SER A 181 -0.16 -5.16 24.12
N HIS A 182 -1.15 -4.88 24.95
CA HIS A 182 -2.53 -4.65 24.57
C HIS A 182 -2.90 -3.21 24.93
N VAL A 183 -2.83 -2.30 23.96
CA VAL A 183 -2.97 -0.86 24.18
C VAL A 183 -3.76 -0.21 23.04
N ARG A 184 -4.41 0.93 23.30
CA ARG A 184 -5.02 1.74 22.24
C ARG A 184 -3.96 2.21 21.25
N TYR A 185 -4.32 2.31 19.96
CA TYR A 185 -3.41 2.64 18.89
C TYR A 185 -2.68 3.99 19.10
N ASP A 186 -3.32 4.99 19.68
CA ASP A 186 -2.70 6.27 20.02
C ASP A 186 -1.59 6.14 21.08
N LYS A 187 -1.63 5.08 21.92
CA LYS A 187 -0.64 4.76 22.96
C LYS A 187 0.47 3.82 22.50
N VAL A 188 0.41 3.30 21.29
CA VAL A 188 1.48 2.45 20.73
C VAL A 188 2.81 3.22 20.76
N ALA A 189 3.86 2.58 21.29
CA ALA A 189 5.18 3.19 21.44
C ALA A 189 5.80 3.53 20.09
N ARG A 190 6.30 4.76 19.97
CA ARG A 190 6.97 5.22 18.74
C ARG A 190 8.42 4.74 18.69
N LYS A 191 8.94 4.57 17.48
CA LYS A 191 10.35 4.21 17.21
C LYS A 191 10.78 2.91 17.86
N ARG A 192 9.85 2.02 18.14
CA ARG A 192 10.14 0.65 18.58
C ARG A 192 9.75 -0.32 17.48
N LEU A 193 10.60 -1.32 17.26
CA LEU A 193 10.29 -2.41 16.32
C LEU A 193 9.09 -3.20 16.81
N ILE A 194 8.15 -3.46 15.91
CA ILE A 194 6.95 -4.24 16.12
C ILE A 194 7.08 -5.49 15.29
N GLU A 195 6.93 -6.65 15.96
CA GLU A 195 6.92 -7.98 15.34
C GLU A 195 5.61 -8.23 14.58
N MET A 196 5.70 -9.08 13.56
CA MET A 196 4.55 -9.58 12.83
C MET A 196 4.03 -10.90 13.42
N PRO A 197 2.71 -11.13 13.43
CA PRO A 197 1.64 -10.25 12.98
C PRO A 197 1.33 -9.11 13.97
N ALA A 198 1.10 -7.91 13.45
CA ALA A 198 0.56 -6.79 14.23
C ALA A 198 -0.97 -6.80 14.11
N THR A 199 -1.68 -6.96 15.23
CA THR A 199 -3.14 -7.14 15.25
C THR A 199 -3.84 -5.93 15.86
N PHE A 200 -4.98 -5.54 15.27
CA PHE A 200 -5.77 -4.36 15.65
C PHE A 200 -7.24 -4.71 15.70
N GLU A 201 -7.89 -4.46 16.84
CA GLU A 201 -9.30 -4.72 17.08
C GLU A 201 -10.07 -3.40 17.12
N PHE A 202 -10.96 -3.22 16.18
CA PHE A 202 -11.82 -2.02 16.07
C PHE A 202 -13.06 -2.16 16.95
N ASP A 203 -13.58 -1.05 17.45
CA ASP A 203 -14.77 -1.04 18.34
C ASP A 203 -16.05 -1.58 17.65
N ASN A 204 -16.07 -1.67 16.32
CA ASN A 204 -17.17 -2.26 15.53
C ASN A 204 -17.07 -3.80 15.38
N GLY A 205 -16.15 -4.46 16.08
CA GLY A 205 -15.91 -5.89 16.04
C GLY A 205 -15.08 -6.40 14.86
N VAL A 206 -14.53 -5.50 14.03
CA VAL A 206 -13.60 -5.86 12.96
C VAL A 206 -12.20 -6.01 13.55
N ALA A 207 -11.52 -7.12 13.27
CA ALA A 207 -10.11 -7.32 13.57
C ALA A 207 -9.29 -7.29 12.26
N VAL A 208 -8.12 -6.65 12.31
CA VAL A 208 -7.16 -6.58 11.21
C VAL A 208 -5.81 -7.08 11.69
N ALA A 209 -5.19 -7.99 10.96
CA ALA A 209 -3.81 -8.38 11.17
C ALA A 209 -2.96 -7.93 9.99
N ILE A 210 -1.83 -7.28 10.27
CA ILE A 210 -0.81 -6.96 9.28
C ILE A 210 0.29 -8.00 9.43
N THR A 211 0.65 -8.66 8.33
CA THR A 211 1.66 -9.72 8.33
C THR A 211 2.25 -9.89 6.93
N GLU A 212 3.33 -10.65 6.82
CA GLU A 212 3.91 -11.10 5.57
C GLU A 212 3.32 -12.45 5.17
N ALA A 213 3.21 -12.71 3.87
CA ALA A 213 2.73 -13.97 3.33
C ALA A 213 3.84 -14.84 2.75
N ALA A 214 4.74 -14.25 1.97
CA ALA A 214 5.84 -14.97 1.31
C ALA A 214 7.03 -14.04 1.08
N ILE A 215 8.14 -14.35 1.71
CA ILE A 215 9.41 -13.64 1.56
C ILE A 215 10.24 -14.42 0.53
N ARG A 216 10.60 -13.77 -0.57
CA ARG A 216 11.44 -14.36 -1.64
C ARG A 216 12.51 -13.36 -2.02
N ASP A 217 13.75 -13.68 -1.70
CA ASP A 217 14.94 -12.83 -1.93
C ASP A 217 14.72 -11.39 -1.43
N TYR A 218 14.12 -11.27 -0.24
CA TYR A 218 13.73 -10.01 0.37
C TYR A 218 13.88 -10.05 1.89
N ALA A 219 14.10 -8.88 2.50
CA ALA A 219 14.18 -8.76 3.96
C ALA A 219 12.81 -9.00 4.62
N GLY A 220 12.82 -9.56 5.82
CA GLY A 220 11.64 -9.66 6.66
C GLY A 220 11.12 -8.28 7.09
N MET A 221 9.79 -8.11 7.16
CA MET A 221 9.15 -6.86 7.52
C MET A 221 9.09 -6.69 9.04
N TYR A 222 9.47 -5.51 9.49
CA TYR A 222 9.17 -5.00 10.83
C TYR A 222 8.42 -3.69 10.68
N LEU A 223 7.54 -3.39 11.61
CA LEU A 223 6.84 -2.12 11.62
C LEU A 223 7.36 -1.21 12.73
N VAL A 224 7.32 0.08 12.48
CA VAL A 224 7.60 1.12 13.46
C VAL A 224 6.47 2.13 13.43
N LYS A 225 5.98 2.55 14.60
CA LYS A 225 5.04 3.66 14.66
C LYS A 225 5.76 4.99 14.58
N GLU A 226 5.42 5.73 13.55
CA GLU A 226 5.87 7.11 13.33
C GLU A 226 4.74 8.13 13.50
N LYS A 227 5.02 9.42 13.21
CA LYS A 227 4.02 10.49 13.32
C LYS A 227 2.81 10.30 12.39
N GLY A 228 3.02 9.67 11.23
CA GLY A 228 2.01 9.48 10.19
C GLY A 228 1.26 8.15 10.25
N GLY A 229 1.68 7.19 11.10
CA GLY A 229 1.12 5.84 11.15
C GLY A 229 2.18 4.77 11.38
N LEU A 230 1.89 3.54 10.96
CA LEU A 230 2.88 2.47 10.90
C LEU A 230 3.64 2.54 9.57
N VAL A 231 4.91 2.27 9.61
CA VAL A 231 5.80 2.16 8.45
C VAL A 231 6.83 1.08 8.72
#